data_d6ceb6f52799a781b24ea97169cda1c9
#
_entry.id   d6ceb6f52799a781b24ea97169cda1c9
#
_cell.length_a   1.000
_cell.length_b   1.000
_cell.length_c   1.000
_cell.angle_alpha   90.00
_cell.angle_beta   90.00
_cell.angle_gamma   90.00
#
_symmetry.space_group_name_H-M   'P 1'
#
loop_
_entity.id
_entity.type
_entity.pdbx_description
1 polymer ?
#
loop_
_entity_poly.entity_id
_entity_poly.type
_entity_poly.pdbx_seq_one_letter_code
_entity_poly.pdbx_strand_id
1 'polypeptide(L)'
;MGILLFVLSLPCIFGFTIWSDVQPLGEGTGIMDLEDFIVSNNLLPLGSLGYILFCTCRKGWGWDHFITEANDGKGLKLPAVLRGYMQFVIPVMIIVIYLKGYYDWFHTYHPMESLAVWMGIAVILLAFILYCVFAKKKKNV
;
A
#
# COMPACT_ATOMS: atom_id res chain seq x y z
N MET A 1 18.47 -14.25 0.76
CA MET A 1 18.04 -12.93 1.30
C MET A 1 19.10 -11.84 1.13
N GLY A 2 20.38 -12.04 1.46
CA GLY A 2 21.42 -11.01 1.35
C GLY A 2 21.62 -10.43 -0.04
N ILE A 3 21.59 -11.25 -1.07
CA ILE A 3 21.74 -10.79 -2.48
C ILE A 3 20.60 -9.87 -2.89
N LEU A 4 19.37 -10.18 -2.49
CA LEU A 4 18.20 -9.32 -2.77
C LEU A 4 18.34 -7.95 -2.11
N LEU A 5 18.73 -7.92 -0.83
CA LEU A 5 18.96 -6.67 -0.10
C LEU A 5 20.10 -5.86 -0.74
N PHE A 6 21.18 -6.52 -1.16
CA PHE A 6 22.28 -5.87 -1.86
C PHE A 6 21.82 -5.24 -3.17
N VAL A 7 21.05 -5.98 -4.00
CA VAL A 7 20.52 -5.47 -5.28
C VAL A 7 19.57 -4.29 -5.05
N LEU A 8 18.71 -4.36 -4.02
CA LEU A 8 17.79 -3.27 -3.69
C LEU A 8 18.46 -2.03 -3.09
N SER A 9 19.67 -2.16 -2.52
CA SER A 9 20.45 -1.02 -2.03
C SER A 9 21.27 -0.31 -3.11
N LEU A 10 21.48 -0.92 -4.26
CA LEU A 10 22.25 -0.32 -5.36
C LEU A 10 21.65 1.00 -5.87
N PRO A 11 20.33 1.12 -6.11
CA PRO A 11 19.73 2.37 -6.55
C PRO A 11 19.98 3.53 -5.58
N CYS A 12 19.90 3.29 -4.25
CA CYS A 12 20.25 4.28 -3.24
C CYS A 12 21.70 4.77 -3.40
N ILE A 13 22.65 3.84 -3.55
CA ILE A 13 24.06 4.19 -3.68
C ILE A 13 24.32 4.98 -4.98
N PHE A 14 23.72 4.56 -6.08
CA PHE A 14 23.84 5.25 -7.37
C PHE A 14 23.13 6.61 -7.36
N GLY A 15 22.07 6.76 -6.59
CA GLY A 15 21.37 8.03 -6.39
C GLY A 15 22.26 9.12 -5.79
N PHE A 16 23.23 8.75 -4.94
CA PHE A 16 24.18 9.69 -4.37
C PHE A 16 25.42 9.97 -5.24
N THR A 17 25.67 9.14 -6.25
CA THR A 17 26.88 9.23 -7.05
C THR A 17 26.60 9.57 -8.51
N ILE A 18 26.21 8.59 -9.29
CA ILE A 18 26.08 8.71 -10.76
C ILE A 18 24.76 9.40 -11.14
N TRP A 19 23.71 9.23 -10.33
CA TRP A 19 22.36 9.74 -10.57
C TRP A 19 21.96 10.89 -9.64
N SER A 20 22.94 11.59 -9.09
CA SER A 20 22.70 12.76 -8.22
C SER A 20 21.88 13.88 -8.89
N ASP A 21 22.00 14.00 -10.22
CA ASP A 21 21.29 15.00 -11.02
C ASP A 21 19.90 14.55 -11.48
N VAL A 22 19.57 13.28 -11.25
CA VAL A 22 18.26 12.72 -11.64
C VAL A 22 17.23 13.05 -10.57
N GLN A 23 16.25 13.86 -10.94
CA GLN A 23 15.16 14.31 -10.07
C GLN A 23 13.82 13.68 -10.49
N PRO A 24 13.54 12.43 -10.14
CA PRO A 24 12.40 11.67 -10.68
C PRO A 24 11.04 12.18 -10.19
N LEU A 25 11.02 12.83 -9.04
CA LEU A 25 9.79 13.40 -8.45
C LEU A 25 9.71 14.93 -8.60
N GLY A 26 10.75 15.58 -9.21
CA GLY A 26 10.83 17.01 -9.47
C GLY A 26 12.02 17.69 -8.77
N GLU A 27 12.13 19.02 -8.92
CA GLU A 27 13.27 19.80 -8.43
C GLU A 27 13.52 19.62 -6.93
N GLY A 28 14.75 19.26 -6.59
CA GLY A 28 15.17 19.07 -5.19
C GLY A 28 14.93 17.67 -4.62
N THR A 29 14.42 16.71 -5.42
CA THR A 29 14.25 15.33 -4.98
C THR A 29 15.30 14.41 -5.60
N GLY A 30 15.82 13.47 -4.80
CA GLY A 30 16.74 12.44 -5.26
C GLY A 30 16.07 11.08 -5.47
N ILE A 31 16.86 10.10 -5.87
CA ILE A 31 16.41 8.71 -6.01
C ILE A 31 15.99 8.11 -4.66
N MET A 32 16.65 8.53 -3.57
CA MET A 32 16.28 8.11 -2.23
C MET A 32 14.86 8.58 -1.86
N ASP A 33 14.50 9.81 -2.23
CA ASP A 33 13.16 10.34 -2.02
C ASP A 33 12.11 9.56 -2.83
N LEU A 34 12.48 9.11 -4.05
CA LEU A 34 11.64 8.23 -4.85
C LEU A 34 11.43 6.86 -4.19
N GLU A 35 12.49 6.26 -3.66
CA GLU A 35 12.40 4.97 -2.97
C GLU A 35 11.55 5.09 -1.70
N ASP A 36 11.76 6.13 -0.90
CA ASP A 36 10.95 6.40 0.29
C ASP A 36 9.48 6.65 -0.09
N PHE A 37 9.24 7.44 -1.13
CA PHE A 37 7.88 7.66 -1.64
C PHE A 37 7.20 6.36 -2.07
N ILE A 38 7.90 5.48 -2.80
CA ILE A 38 7.35 4.18 -3.22
C ILE A 38 7.03 3.30 -2.01
N VAL A 39 7.90 3.23 -1.03
CA VAL A 39 7.70 2.39 0.15
C VAL A 39 6.64 2.99 1.06
N SER A 40 6.80 4.23 1.48
CA SER A 40 5.97 4.86 2.50
C SER A 40 4.57 5.22 2.00
N ASN A 41 4.46 5.75 0.77
CA ASN A 41 3.18 6.17 0.22
C ASN A 41 2.47 5.10 -0.63
N ASN A 42 3.15 4.04 -1.06
CA ASN A 42 2.52 2.99 -1.87
C ASN A 42 2.53 1.64 -1.17
N LEU A 43 3.71 1.07 -0.90
CA LEU A 43 3.83 -0.31 -0.44
C LEU A 43 3.14 -0.53 0.91
N LEU A 44 3.36 0.37 1.86
CA LEU A 44 2.79 0.27 3.20
C LEU A 44 1.26 0.36 3.20
N PRO A 45 0.64 1.43 2.67
CA PRO A 45 -0.81 1.55 2.69
C PRO A 45 -1.52 0.48 1.86
N LEU A 46 -1.00 0.21 0.65
CA LEU A 46 -1.59 -0.80 -0.24
C LEU A 46 -1.42 -2.22 0.30
N GLY A 47 -0.27 -2.53 0.91
CA GLY A 47 -0.03 -3.79 1.58
C GLY A 47 -0.97 -4.01 2.77
N SER A 48 -1.14 -2.99 3.60
CA SER A 48 -2.07 -3.01 4.72
C SER A 48 -3.53 -3.18 4.27
N LEU A 49 -3.91 -2.46 3.21
CA LEU A 49 -5.24 -2.58 2.59
C LEU A 49 -5.47 -4.00 2.05
N GLY A 50 -4.52 -4.53 1.29
CA GLY A 50 -4.60 -5.89 0.76
C GLY A 50 -4.72 -6.93 1.86
N TYR A 51 -3.94 -6.79 2.94
CA TYR A 51 -3.96 -7.70 4.07
C TYR A 51 -5.29 -7.68 4.83
N ILE A 52 -5.81 -6.49 5.17
CA ILE A 52 -7.08 -6.37 5.90
C ILE A 52 -8.25 -6.89 5.06
N LEU A 53 -8.27 -6.59 3.75
CA LEU A 53 -9.30 -7.09 2.85
C LEU A 53 -9.22 -8.60 2.69
N PHE A 54 -8.01 -9.18 2.60
CA PHE A 54 -7.83 -10.63 2.54
C PHE A 54 -8.38 -11.32 3.80
N CYS A 55 -8.11 -10.77 4.99
CA CYS A 55 -8.58 -11.33 6.25
C CYS A 55 -10.09 -11.19 6.46
N THR A 56 -10.70 -10.10 5.95
CA THR A 56 -12.11 -9.78 6.24
C THR A 56 -13.08 -10.14 5.13
N CYS A 57 -12.63 -10.23 3.86
CA CYS A 57 -13.49 -10.56 2.74
C CYS A 57 -13.75 -12.06 2.62
N ARG A 58 -15.00 -12.41 2.29
CA ARG A 58 -15.43 -13.81 2.05
C ARG A 58 -14.65 -14.54 0.96
N LYS A 59 -13.99 -13.81 0.06
CA LYS A 59 -13.21 -14.39 -1.04
C LYS A 59 -11.76 -14.66 -0.70
N GLY A 60 -11.25 -14.08 0.41
CA GLY A 60 -9.96 -14.38 0.99
C GLY A 60 -10.06 -15.47 2.06
N TRP A 61 -9.40 -15.23 3.18
CA TRP A 61 -9.46 -16.12 4.34
C TRP A 61 -10.84 -16.10 5.01
N GLY A 62 -11.47 -14.94 5.03
CA GLY A 62 -12.79 -14.71 5.57
C GLY A 62 -12.80 -14.39 7.06
N TRP A 63 -13.82 -13.60 7.45
CA TRP A 63 -13.94 -13.15 8.84
C TRP A 63 -14.07 -14.28 9.84
N ASP A 64 -14.81 -15.33 9.50
CA ASP A 64 -15.13 -16.42 10.43
C ASP A 64 -13.88 -17.25 10.78
N HIS A 65 -13.01 -17.50 9.79
CA HIS A 65 -11.72 -18.15 10.02
C HIS A 65 -10.76 -17.22 10.76
N PHE A 66 -10.69 -15.94 10.38
CA PHE A 66 -9.85 -14.95 11.04
C PHE A 66 -10.18 -14.81 12.52
N ILE A 67 -11.47 -14.66 12.89
CA ILE A 67 -11.88 -14.48 14.28
C ILE A 67 -11.67 -15.74 15.12
N THR A 68 -11.83 -16.91 14.52
CA THR A 68 -11.57 -18.19 15.20
C THR A 68 -10.11 -18.31 15.56
N GLU A 69 -9.21 -18.08 14.62
CA GLU A 69 -7.77 -18.12 14.84
C GLU A 69 -7.32 -17.05 15.83
N ALA A 70 -7.82 -15.82 15.67
CA ALA A 70 -7.47 -14.71 16.58
C ALA A 70 -7.93 -14.94 18.02
N ASN A 71 -8.99 -15.72 18.23
CA ASN A 71 -9.56 -16.00 19.54
C ASN A 71 -9.16 -17.38 20.11
N ASP A 72 -8.32 -18.14 19.42
CA ASP A 72 -7.90 -19.50 19.84
C ASP A 72 -6.91 -19.46 21.03
N GLY A 73 -6.31 -18.30 21.33
CA GLY A 73 -5.35 -18.12 22.41
C GLY A 73 -5.98 -17.77 23.77
N LYS A 74 -5.14 -17.86 24.83
CA LYS A 74 -5.47 -17.37 26.17
C LYS A 74 -5.17 -15.86 26.24
N GLY A 75 -6.08 -15.00 25.79
CA GLY A 75 -5.89 -13.55 25.79
C GLY A 75 -7.18 -12.78 25.65
N LEU A 76 -7.06 -11.49 25.33
CA LEU A 76 -8.20 -10.63 25.00
C LEU A 76 -8.87 -11.14 23.74
N LYS A 77 -10.14 -11.53 23.84
CA LYS A 77 -10.92 -12.01 22.71
C LYS A 77 -11.46 -10.84 21.91
N LEU A 78 -11.31 -10.90 20.60
CA LEU A 78 -11.88 -9.90 19.68
C LEU A 78 -13.40 -10.08 19.62
N PRO A 79 -14.18 -9.03 19.94
CA PRO A 79 -15.64 -9.10 19.86
C PRO A 79 -16.11 -9.09 18.40
N ALA A 80 -17.20 -9.79 18.11
CA ALA A 80 -17.77 -9.88 16.76
C ALA A 80 -18.21 -8.52 16.19
N VAL A 81 -18.45 -7.51 17.05
CA VAL A 81 -18.81 -6.14 16.66
C VAL A 81 -17.71 -5.47 15.83
N LEU A 82 -16.45 -5.86 16.05
CA LEU A 82 -15.31 -5.34 15.28
C LEU A 82 -15.34 -5.73 13.78
N ARG A 83 -16.19 -6.68 13.40
CA ARG A 83 -16.32 -7.08 11.99
C ARG A 83 -16.61 -5.91 11.06
N GLY A 84 -17.63 -5.12 11.36
CA GLY A 84 -18.00 -3.97 10.55
C GLY A 84 -16.93 -2.90 10.52
N TYR A 85 -16.28 -2.67 11.65
CA TYR A 85 -15.16 -1.74 11.76
C TYR A 85 -13.96 -2.17 10.89
N MET A 86 -13.51 -3.41 11.02
CA MET A 86 -12.37 -3.94 10.26
C MET A 86 -12.68 -4.11 8.77
N GLN A 87 -13.94 -4.38 8.41
CA GLN A 87 -14.34 -4.63 7.02
C GLN A 87 -14.60 -3.35 6.22
N PHE A 88 -15.04 -2.28 6.87
CA PHE A 88 -15.42 -1.04 6.19
C PHE A 88 -14.62 0.18 6.66
N VAL A 89 -14.51 0.40 7.97
CA VAL A 89 -13.91 1.64 8.48
C VAL A 89 -12.41 1.67 8.23
N ILE A 90 -11.70 0.60 8.54
CA ILE A 90 -10.25 0.55 8.35
C ILE A 90 -9.85 0.65 6.87
N PRO A 91 -10.44 -0.11 5.92
CA PRO A 91 -10.12 0.04 4.51
C PRO A 91 -10.38 1.46 3.98
N VAL A 92 -11.49 2.07 4.37
CA VAL A 92 -11.80 3.45 3.97
C VAL A 92 -10.78 4.43 4.53
N MET A 93 -10.42 4.29 5.81
CA MET A 93 -9.39 5.14 6.43
C MET A 93 -8.03 5.00 5.70
N ILE A 94 -7.62 3.78 5.38
CA ILE A 94 -6.36 3.53 4.65
C ILE A 94 -6.39 4.20 3.29
N ILE A 95 -7.51 4.09 2.55
CA ILE A 95 -7.67 4.74 1.24
C ILE A 95 -7.58 6.26 1.37
N VAL A 96 -8.24 6.85 2.36
CA VAL A 96 -8.20 8.29 2.61
C VAL A 96 -6.78 8.75 2.94
N ILE A 97 -6.07 8.05 3.83
CA ILE A 97 -4.68 8.36 4.20
C ILE A 97 -3.77 8.22 2.97
N TYR A 98 -3.97 7.18 2.17
CA TYR A 98 -3.20 6.93 0.95
C TYR A 98 -3.34 8.10 -0.05
N LEU A 99 -4.57 8.49 -0.37
CA LEU A 99 -4.82 9.60 -1.30
C LEU A 99 -4.35 10.94 -0.73
N LYS A 100 -4.52 11.15 0.58
CA LYS A 100 -4.03 12.36 1.25
C LYS A 100 -2.50 12.44 1.23
N GLY A 101 -1.80 11.32 1.46
CA GLY A 101 -0.34 11.26 1.38
C GLY A 101 0.19 11.71 0.01
N TYR A 102 -0.46 11.30 -1.06
CA TYR A 102 -0.13 11.79 -2.41
C TYR A 102 -0.39 13.28 -2.56
N TYR A 103 -1.55 13.76 -2.11
CA TYR A 103 -1.89 15.16 -2.21
C TYR A 103 -0.90 16.04 -1.43
N ASP A 104 -0.59 15.70 -0.18
CA ASP A 104 0.30 16.45 0.69
C ASP A 104 1.74 16.47 0.12
N TRP A 105 2.22 15.34 -0.41
CA TRP A 105 3.54 15.25 -1.02
C TRP A 105 3.67 16.17 -2.22
N PHE A 106 2.75 16.10 -3.17
CA PHE A 106 2.82 16.89 -4.40
C PHE A 106 2.44 18.36 -4.21
N HIS A 107 1.60 18.69 -3.24
CA HIS A 107 1.30 20.07 -2.91
C HIS A 107 2.50 20.80 -2.29
N THR A 108 3.36 20.08 -1.57
CA THR A 108 4.52 20.67 -0.89
C THR A 108 5.72 20.84 -1.81
N TYR A 109 5.92 19.94 -2.77
CA TYR A 109 7.19 19.83 -3.49
C TYR A 109 7.09 20.09 -5.01
N HIS A 110 5.94 20.07 -5.68
CA HIS A 110 5.94 20.01 -7.16
C HIS A 110 4.78 20.68 -7.89
N PRO A 111 5.02 20.99 -9.23
CA PRO A 111 4.01 21.54 -10.11
C PRO A 111 2.89 20.55 -10.41
N MET A 112 1.70 21.08 -10.67
CA MET A 112 0.44 20.36 -10.88
C MET A 112 0.46 19.25 -11.96
N GLU A 113 1.38 19.32 -12.90
CA GLU A 113 1.44 18.36 -14.01
C GLU A 113 1.89 16.96 -13.58
N SER A 114 2.88 16.89 -12.69
CA SER A 114 3.36 15.61 -12.15
C SER A 114 2.35 14.98 -11.19
N LEU A 115 1.57 15.77 -10.47
CA LEU A 115 0.50 15.30 -9.59
C LEU A 115 -0.51 14.43 -10.35
N ALA A 116 -0.96 14.86 -11.53
CA ALA A 116 -1.98 14.13 -12.30
C ALA A 116 -1.49 12.74 -12.72
N VAL A 117 -0.23 12.61 -13.14
CA VAL A 117 0.37 11.33 -13.54
C VAL A 117 0.49 10.39 -12.35
N TRP A 118 1.03 10.86 -11.23
CA TRP A 118 1.23 10.04 -10.04
C TRP A 118 -0.09 9.67 -9.35
N MET A 119 -1.06 10.58 -9.34
CA MET A 119 -2.42 10.27 -8.88
C MET A 119 -3.09 9.22 -9.77
N GLY A 120 -2.86 9.28 -11.08
CA GLY A 120 -3.33 8.24 -12.00
C GLY A 120 -2.74 6.87 -11.67
N ILE A 121 -1.44 6.80 -11.41
CA ILE A 121 -0.75 5.56 -11.00
C ILE A 121 -1.32 5.05 -9.66
N ALA A 122 -1.52 5.94 -8.69
CA ALA A 122 -2.09 5.60 -7.40
C ALA A 122 -3.48 4.96 -7.52
N VAL A 123 -4.35 5.56 -8.32
CA VAL A 123 -5.71 5.06 -8.57
C VAL A 123 -5.68 3.71 -9.29
N ILE A 124 -4.79 3.52 -10.27
CA ILE A 124 -4.62 2.25 -10.98
C ILE A 124 -4.16 1.14 -10.02
N LEU A 125 -3.18 1.41 -9.17
CA LEU A 125 -2.69 0.45 -8.19
C LEU A 125 -3.79 0.08 -7.17
N LEU A 126 -4.54 1.06 -6.70
CA LEU A 126 -5.65 0.85 -5.78
C LEU A 126 -6.76 0.03 -6.45
N ALA A 127 -7.14 0.38 -7.69
CA ALA A 127 -8.13 -0.38 -8.47
C ALA A 127 -7.65 -1.81 -8.74
N PHE A 128 -6.36 -2.01 -9.00
CA PHE A 128 -5.78 -3.34 -9.19
C PHE A 128 -5.90 -4.21 -7.93
N ILE A 129 -5.59 -3.66 -6.75
CA ILE A 129 -5.73 -4.40 -5.48
C ILE A 129 -7.18 -4.73 -5.20
N LEU A 130 -8.10 -3.77 -5.36
CA LEU A 130 -9.53 -4.02 -5.21
C LEU A 130 -10.02 -5.07 -6.20
N TYR A 131 -9.57 -5.00 -7.45
CA TYR A 131 -9.88 -6.02 -8.46
C TYR A 131 -9.39 -7.39 -8.04
N CYS A 132 -8.14 -7.54 -7.58
CA CYS A 132 -7.59 -8.82 -7.12
C CYS A 132 -8.39 -9.40 -5.96
N VAL A 133 -8.83 -8.57 -5.02
CA VAL A 133 -9.63 -8.99 -3.86
C VAL A 133 -11.06 -9.38 -4.26
N PHE A 134 -11.68 -8.62 -5.17
CA PHE A 134 -13.07 -8.84 -5.59
C PHE A 134 -13.23 -9.69 -6.85
N ALA A 135 -12.15 -9.97 -7.59
CA ALA A 135 -12.20 -10.81 -8.79
C ALA A 135 -12.78 -12.19 -8.48
N LYS A 136 -13.71 -12.63 -9.30
CA LYS A 136 -14.30 -13.97 -9.20
C LYS A 136 -13.22 -15.01 -9.44
N LYS A 137 -12.94 -15.85 -8.45
CA LYS A 137 -12.21 -17.10 -8.67
C LYS A 137 -13.01 -17.94 -9.67
N LYS A 138 -12.51 -18.08 -10.90
CA LYS A 138 -13.08 -19.03 -11.87
C LYS A 138 -13.03 -20.40 -11.20
N LYS A 139 -14.20 -20.99 -10.92
CA LYS A 139 -14.29 -22.40 -10.53
C LYS A 139 -13.77 -23.20 -11.72
N ASN A 140 -12.55 -23.70 -11.64
CA ASN A 140 -12.14 -24.80 -12.50
C ASN A 140 -12.90 -26.03 -11.97
N VAL A 141 -13.82 -26.51 -12.79
CA VAL A 141 -14.48 -27.81 -12.67
C VAL A 141 -13.46 -28.88 -12.94
#